data_9a0954c55727a6c575fb581fb1ddc8ef
#
_entry.id   9a0954c55727a6c575fb581fb1ddc8ef
#
_cell.length_a   1.000
_cell.length_b   1.000
_cell.length_c   1.000
_cell.angle_alpha   90.00
_cell.angle_beta   90.00
_cell.angle_gamma   90.00
#
_symmetry.space_group_name_H-M   'P 1'
#
loop_
_entity.id
_entity.type
_entity.pdbx_description
1 polymer ?
#
loop_
_entity_poly.entity_id
_entity_poly.type
_entity_poly.pdbx_seq_one_letter_code
_entity_poly.pdbx_strand_id
1 'polypeptide(L)'
;MHAPASVSIITSQDLENTANVNDPLRNLVNIPGIQYQQQSANSINFEMRAGSGVFGTSVFPLLDYRFLQSPASGSLFAFQSGLSNLDIERVEIVRGAASALYGPGVESGVVHFFSKKAIDKPGTSIELIGGNLSTLSAALRHAYSNDKKTFGFKVNAQYKRGDEFSLDPVENAGFLAQINGATANGIFQPVLRGNRIDPSVVPSTPVLTRSEIDPDGDGNSYLNEYETFLANAHLEFRPNDNTDFVLSGGINSGNGLINQAQGPGYAAGNDYWGQARIRSGGFFGQVSYNANDGGSENAPFYLYLTAQRIITKRSSLDSQLQYSFD
;
A
#
# COMPACT_ATOMS: atom_id res chain seq x y z
N MET A 1 -15.63 30.28 -6.55
CA MET A 1 -16.29 29.36 -5.59
C MET A 1 -15.21 28.79 -4.70
N HIS A 2 -15.21 29.03 -3.40
CA HIS A 2 -14.31 28.33 -2.49
C HIS A 2 -14.85 26.92 -2.30
N ALA A 3 -14.04 25.91 -2.65
CA ALA A 3 -14.40 24.53 -2.34
C ALA A 3 -14.51 24.38 -0.81
N PRO A 4 -15.54 23.73 -0.27
CA PRO A 4 -15.73 23.55 1.17
C PRO A 4 -14.75 22.52 1.77
N ALA A 5 -13.71 22.15 1.06
CA ALA A 5 -12.72 21.15 1.46
C ALA A 5 -11.49 21.83 2.06
N SER A 6 -11.05 21.31 3.21
CA SER A 6 -9.77 21.71 3.81
C SER A 6 -8.65 20.94 3.12
N VAL A 7 -7.67 21.65 2.56
CA VAL A 7 -6.52 21.05 1.88
C VAL A 7 -5.25 21.27 2.69
N SER A 8 -4.43 20.23 2.82
CA SER A 8 -3.04 20.31 3.31
C SER A 8 -2.11 19.78 2.23
N ILE A 9 -0.91 20.37 2.16
CA ILE A 9 0.13 19.94 1.21
C ILE A 9 1.39 19.59 2.01
N ILE A 10 1.97 18.43 1.73
CA ILE A 10 3.31 18.03 2.17
C ILE A 10 4.20 18.15 0.93
N THR A 11 5.26 18.91 1.02
CA THR A 11 6.20 19.11 -0.09
C THR A 11 7.29 18.04 -0.10
N SER A 12 8.04 17.89 -1.22
CA SER A 12 9.21 17.02 -1.27
C SER A 12 10.24 17.38 -0.20
N GLN A 13 10.41 18.64 0.12
CA GLN A 13 11.31 19.10 1.15
C GLN A 13 10.85 18.67 2.57
N ASP A 14 9.56 18.68 2.83
CA ASP A 14 9.02 18.15 4.10
C ASP A 14 9.29 16.66 4.22
N LEU A 15 9.15 15.90 3.13
CA LEU A 15 9.45 14.47 3.08
C LEU A 15 10.93 14.19 3.32
N GLU A 16 11.82 14.97 2.70
CA GLU A 16 13.27 14.84 2.85
C GLU A 16 13.76 15.21 4.26
N ASN A 17 13.08 16.15 4.93
CA ASN A 17 13.42 16.61 6.28
C ASN A 17 12.86 15.68 7.37
N THR A 18 11.99 14.73 7.03
CA THR A 18 11.40 13.81 8.00
C THR A 18 12.21 12.52 8.06
N ALA A 19 12.81 12.25 9.20
CA ALA A 19 13.50 10.98 9.43
C ALA A 19 12.48 9.83 9.50
N ASN A 20 12.24 9.19 8.39
CA ASN A 20 11.44 7.97 8.31
C ASN A 20 12.13 6.93 7.43
N VAL A 21 11.63 5.71 7.43
CA VAL A 21 12.22 4.59 6.70
C VAL A 21 11.75 4.56 5.25
N ASN A 22 11.91 5.69 4.54
CA ASN A 22 11.48 5.85 3.16
C ASN A 22 10.04 5.34 2.92
N ASP A 23 9.13 5.82 3.74
CA ASP A 23 7.71 5.48 3.67
C ASP A 23 6.89 6.77 3.71
N PRO A 24 6.41 7.26 2.55
CA PRO A 24 5.63 8.49 2.47
C PRO A 24 4.37 8.50 3.33
N LEU A 25 3.79 7.34 3.64
CA LEU A 25 2.61 7.24 4.49
C LEU A 25 2.88 7.67 5.94
N ARG A 26 4.10 7.49 6.43
CA ARG A 26 4.48 7.92 7.78
C ARG A 26 4.44 9.44 7.96
N ASN A 27 4.55 10.19 6.89
CA ASN A 27 4.46 11.64 6.95
C ASN A 27 3.03 12.15 7.23
N LEU A 28 2.03 11.28 7.10
CA LEU A 28 0.64 11.64 7.37
C LEU A 28 0.34 11.76 8.88
N VAL A 29 1.19 11.22 9.75
CA VAL A 29 0.99 11.21 11.21
C VAL A 29 0.84 12.61 11.80
N ASN A 30 1.50 13.60 11.23
CA ASN A 30 1.49 14.98 11.72
C ASN A 30 0.40 15.85 11.08
N ILE A 31 -0.46 15.29 10.24
CA ILE A 31 -1.49 16.05 9.52
C ILE A 31 -2.76 16.14 10.36
N PRO A 32 -3.21 17.32 10.72
CA PRO A 32 -4.44 17.50 11.50
C PRO A 32 -5.65 16.83 10.82
N GLY A 33 -6.40 16.03 11.60
CA GLY A 33 -7.61 15.35 11.11
C GLY A 33 -7.36 14.03 10.41
N ILE A 34 -6.11 13.56 10.38
CA ILE A 34 -5.76 12.19 10.04
C ILE A 34 -5.58 11.40 11.34
N GLN A 35 -6.25 10.26 11.43
CA GLN A 35 -6.00 9.25 12.46
C GLN A 35 -5.02 8.25 11.86
N TYR A 36 -3.86 8.15 12.49
CA TYR A 36 -2.79 7.27 12.08
C TYR A 36 -2.68 6.12 13.08
N GLN A 37 -2.68 4.90 12.57
CA GLN A 37 -2.57 3.68 13.36
C GLN A 37 -1.43 2.83 12.82
N GLN A 38 -0.43 2.58 13.64
CA GLN A 38 0.63 1.65 13.33
C GLN A 38 0.31 0.30 13.96
N GLN A 39 0.03 -0.70 13.13
CA GLN A 39 -0.36 -2.04 13.57
C GLN A 39 0.84 -2.95 13.79
N SER A 40 1.91 -2.76 13.01
CA SER A 40 3.16 -3.49 13.12
C SER A 40 4.32 -2.58 12.66
N ALA A 41 5.53 -3.06 12.68
CA ALA A 41 6.69 -2.30 12.20
C ALA A 41 6.52 -1.86 10.74
N ASN A 42 5.85 -2.65 9.92
CA ASN A 42 5.65 -2.39 8.48
C ASN A 42 4.18 -2.24 8.05
N SER A 43 3.23 -2.24 8.98
CA SER A 43 1.81 -2.07 8.67
C SER A 43 1.24 -0.82 9.31
N ILE A 44 0.71 0.05 8.48
CA ILE A 44 0.19 1.36 8.84
C ILE A 44 -1.19 1.52 8.20
N ASN A 45 -2.14 2.00 8.98
CA ASN A 45 -3.43 2.47 8.50
C ASN A 45 -3.61 3.94 8.82
N PHE A 46 -4.36 4.62 7.99
CA PHE A 46 -4.75 6.00 8.25
C PHE A 46 -6.20 6.25 7.81
N GLU A 47 -6.89 7.11 8.53
CA GLU A 47 -8.28 7.47 8.31
C GLU A 47 -8.51 8.96 8.50
N MET A 48 -9.60 9.46 7.95
CA MET A 48 -10.03 10.84 8.12
C MET A 48 -11.48 10.87 8.60
N ARG A 49 -11.79 11.71 9.59
CA ARG A 49 -13.12 12.12 10.07
C ARG A 49 -14.05 11.03 10.59
N ALA A 50 -14.01 9.84 10.08
CA ALA A 50 -14.84 8.73 10.52
C ALA A 50 -13.93 7.57 10.89
N GLY A 51 -13.69 7.34 12.18
CA GLY A 51 -12.95 6.18 12.62
C GLY A 51 -13.76 4.92 12.34
N SER A 52 -13.36 4.15 11.36
CA SER A 52 -13.94 2.83 11.05
C SER A 52 -13.06 1.67 11.51
N GLY A 53 -11.96 1.97 12.21
CA GLY A 53 -11.01 0.99 12.73
C GLY A 53 -9.98 0.54 11.69
N VAL A 54 -9.43 -0.66 11.88
CA VAL A 54 -8.31 -1.19 11.09
C VAL A 54 -8.57 -1.43 9.60
N PHE A 55 -9.80 -1.26 9.15
CA PHE A 55 -10.23 -1.44 7.75
C PHE A 55 -10.73 -0.14 7.13
N GLY A 56 -10.03 0.96 7.36
CA GLY A 56 -10.39 2.24 6.77
C GLY A 56 -10.47 2.18 5.25
N THR A 57 -11.68 2.23 4.74
CA THR A 57 -11.96 2.35 3.29
C THR A 57 -12.48 3.73 2.91
N SER A 58 -12.59 4.63 3.89
CA SER A 58 -13.21 5.94 3.71
C SER A 58 -12.28 6.98 3.10
N VAL A 59 -10.97 6.72 3.10
CA VAL A 59 -9.94 7.57 2.49
C VAL A 59 -9.50 6.97 1.17
N PHE A 60 -9.40 7.80 0.14
CA PHE A 60 -8.94 7.40 -1.18
C PHE A 60 -7.47 7.76 -1.38
N PRO A 61 -6.54 6.80 -1.26
CA PRO A 61 -5.15 7.02 -1.59
C PRO A 61 -4.93 6.91 -3.10
N LEU A 62 -4.31 7.91 -3.68
CA LEU A 62 -3.98 7.98 -5.11
C LEU A 62 -2.49 8.21 -5.32
N LEU A 63 -1.90 7.61 -6.34
CA LEU A 63 -0.60 7.98 -6.90
C LEU A 63 -0.82 8.36 -8.37
N ASP A 64 -0.55 9.62 -8.70
CA ASP A 64 -0.71 10.14 -10.05
C ASP A 64 -2.08 9.78 -10.66
N TYR A 65 -3.16 9.93 -9.89
CA TYR A 65 -4.56 9.60 -10.20
C TYR A 65 -4.90 8.10 -10.22
N ARG A 66 -3.97 7.19 -10.07
CA ARG A 66 -4.21 5.75 -9.92
C ARG A 66 -4.53 5.42 -8.47
N PHE A 67 -5.55 4.59 -8.25
CA PHE A 67 -5.86 4.06 -6.91
C PHE A 67 -4.74 3.16 -6.40
N LEU A 68 -4.36 3.37 -5.14
CA LEU A 68 -3.34 2.57 -4.45
C LEU A 68 -3.95 1.43 -3.63
N GLN A 69 -5.26 1.40 -3.48
CA GLN A 69 -5.93 0.32 -2.76
C GLN A 69 -5.79 -1.01 -3.51
N SER A 70 -5.53 -2.06 -2.76
CA SER A 70 -5.53 -3.41 -3.33
C SER A 70 -6.91 -3.76 -3.89
N PRO A 71 -7.02 -4.23 -5.15
CA PRO A 71 -8.30 -4.63 -5.72
C PRO A 71 -8.93 -5.82 -4.98
N ALA A 72 -8.16 -6.51 -4.14
CA ALA A 72 -8.63 -7.64 -3.38
C ALA A 72 -9.34 -7.24 -2.08
N SER A 73 -8.79 -6.31 -1.32
CA SER A 73 -9.26 -5.94 0.02
C SER A 73 -9.96 -4.59 0.06
N GLY A 74 -9.76 -3.73 -0.95
CA GLY A 74 -10.17 -2.33 -0.90
C GLY A 74 -9.37 -1.50 0.12
N SER A 75 -8.36 -2.09 0.74
CA SER A 75 -7.49 -1.43 1.73
C SER A 75 -6.12 -1.11 1.14
N LEU A 76 -5.46 -0.13 1.71
CA LEU A 76 -4.06 0.16 1.42
C LEU A 76 -3.20 -0.46 2.52
N PHE A 77 -2.41 -1.46 2.16
CA PHE A 77 -1.33 -1.93 3.02
C PHE A 77 -0.06 -1.13 2.70
N ALA A 78 0.55 -0.55 3.74
CA ALA A 78 1.73 0.30 3.58
C ALA A 78 2.88 -0.43 2.86
N PHE A 79 3.08 -1.71 3.16
CA PHE A 79 4.10 -2.54 2.54
C PHE A 79 3.83 -2.87 1.06
N GLN A 80 2.62 -2.61 0.56
CA GLN A 80 2.21 -2.80 -0.84
C GLN A 80 1.95 -1.48 -1.57
N SER A 81 2.17 -0.33 -0.93
CA SER A 81 1.84 0.98 -1.50
C SER A 81 2.64 1.33 -2.76
N GLY A 82 3.87 0.84 -2.85
CA GLY A 82 4.77 1.17 -3.94
C GLY A 82 5.23 2.63 -3.95
N LEU A 83 5.18 3.28 -2.80
CA LEU A 83 5.59 4.66 -2.62
C LEU A 83 7.05 4.75 -2.14
N SER A 84 7.81 5.70 -2.68
CA SER A 84 9.15 6.05 -2.23
C SER A 84 9.28 7.56 -2.08
N ASN A 85 9.83 8.02 -0.95
CA ASN A 85 10.07 9.44 -0.71
C ASN A 85 10.92 10.10 -1.81
N LEU A 86 11.87 9.36 -2.40
CA LEU A 86 12.72 9.88 -3.47
C LEU A 86 11.94 10.31 -4.70
N ASP A 87 10.79 9.67 -4.98
CA ASP A 87 10.00 9.94 -6.18
C ASP A 87 8.78 10.82 -5.93
N ILE A 88 8.43 11.14 -4.68
CA ILE A 88 7.27 12.00 -4.39
C ILE A 88 7.66 13.48 -4.49
N GLU A 89 6.93 14.22 -5.30
CA GLU A 89 7.05 15.68 -5.44
C GLU A 89 6.25 16.40 -4.35
N ARG A 90 5.02 15.93 -4.10
CA ARG A 90 4.13 16.46 -3.06
C ARG A 90 3.02 15.46 -2.73
N VAL A 91 2.41 15.66 -1.58
CA VAL A 91 1.19 14.97 -1.18
C VAL A 91 0.10 16.00 -0.91
N GLU A 92 -1.04 15.86 -1.56
CA GLU A 92 -2.21 16.71 -1.35
C GLU A 92 -3.24 15.92 -0.54
N ILE A 93 -3.65 16.49 0.59
CA ILE A 93 -4.62 15.88 1.49
C ILE A 93 -5.89 16.74 1.46
N VAL A 94 -6.93 16.22 0.84
CA VAL A 94 -8.25 16.86 0.74
C VAL A 94 -9.19 16.21 1.74
N ARG A 95 -9.64 16.97 2.75
CA ARG A 95 -10.50 16.46 3.81
C ARG A 95 -11.96 16.81 3.55
N GLY A 96 -12.82 15.82 3.60
CA GLY A 96 -14.25 15.94 3.38
C GLY A 96 -14.72 15.28 2.10
N ALA A 97 -16.03 15.38 1.85
CA ALA A 97 -16.63 14.82 0.65
C ALA A 97 -16.04 15.48 -0.60
N ALA A 98 -15.23 14.72 -1.33
CA ALA A 98 -14.54 15.17 -2.55
C ALA A 98 -15.01 14.40 -3.80
N SER A 99 -16.16 13.73 -3.71
CA SER A 99 -16.72 12.92 -4.79
C SER A 99 -16.97 13.69 -6.09
N ALA A 100 -17.23 14.99 -6.00
CA ALA A 100 -17.37 15.85 -7.17
C ALA A 100 -16.06 16.00 -7.99
N LEU A 101 -14.90 15.81 -7.37
CA LEU A 101 -13.58 15.95 -8.00
C LEU A 101 -12.93 14.60 -8.32
N TYR A 102 -13.20 13.60 -7.49
CA TYR A 102 -12.48 12.30 -7.52
C TYR A 102 -13.39 11.10 -7.77
N GLY A 103 -14.68 11.32 -7.97
CA GLY A 103 -15.66 10.28 -8.27
C GLY A 103 -16.42 9.74 -7.06
N PRO A 104 -17.38 8.84 -7.28
CA PRO A 104 -18.24 8.31 -6.23
C PRO A 104 -17.46 7.49 -5.20
N GLY A 105 -17.93 7.52 -3.95
CA GLY A 105 -17.33 6.76 -2.84
C GLY A 105 -16.31 7.55 -2.02
N VAL A 106 -15.91 8.76 -2.42
CA VAL A 106 -15.00 9.62 -1.65
C VAL A 106 -15.80 10.36 -0.57
N GLU A 107 -15.94 9.71 0.59
CA GLU A 107 -16.77 10.24 1.67
C GLU A 107 -15.98 11.08 2.68
N SER A 108 -14.79 10.63 3.08
CA SER A 108 -14.00 11.23 4.14
C SER A 108 -12.85 12.09 3.64
N GLY A 109 -12.26 11.76 2.51
CA GLY A 109 -11.20 12.54 1.90
C GLY A 109 -10.32 11.76 0.93
N VAL A 110 -9.33 12.48 0.39
CA VAL A 110 -8.35 11.95 -0.56
C VAL A 110 -6.95 12.27 -0.06
N VAL A 111 -6.05 11.29 -0.18
CA VAL A 111 -4.60 11.49 -0.08
C VAL A 111 -4.00 11.23 -1.45
N HIS A 112 -3.57 12.27 -2.12
CA HIS A 112 -3.06 12.20 -3.47
C HIS A 112 -1.55 12.44 -3.48
N PHE A 113 -0.80 11.40 -3.78
CA PHE A 113 0.64 11.45 -3.99
C PHE A 113 0.91 11.81 -5.45
N PHE A 114 1.76 12.79 -5.67
CA PHE A 114 2.23 13.18 -7.00
C PHE A 114 3.71 12.83 -7.13
N SER A 115 4.04 12.06 -8.15
CA SER A 115 5.42 11.69 -8.40
C SER A 115 6.21 12.79 -9.11
N LYS A 116 7.51 12.87 -8.87
CA LYS A 116 8.44 13.77 -9.58
C LYS A 116 8.45 13.40 -11.05
N LYS A 117 8.12 14.33 -11.94
CA LYS A 117 8.20 14.10 -13.39
C LYS A 117 9.64 14.01 -13.85
N ALA A 118 9.94 13.07 -14.76
CA ALA A 118 11.28 12.89 -15.30
C ALA A 118 11.74 14.11 -16.09
N ILE A 119 10.85 14.68 -16.90
CA ILE A 119 11.13 15.86 -17.73
C ILE A 119 11.52 17.07 -16.89
N ASP A 120 10.88 17.25 -15.72
CA ASP A 120 11.06 18.44 -14.88
C ASP A 120 12.14 18.25 -13.81
N LYS A 121 12.40 17.01 -13.40
CA LYS A 121 13.35 16.64 -12.34
C LYS A 121 14.26 15.50 -12.78
N PRO A 122 15.11 15.71 -13.83
CA PRO A 122 16.11 14.73 -14.20
C PRO A 122 17.20 14.63 -13.14
N GLY A 123 17.91 13.50 -13.14
CA GLY A 123 19.01 13.24 -12.22
C GLY A 123 18.93 11.88 -11.56
N THR A 124 19.91 11.57 -10.74
CA THR A 124 20.01 10.33 -9.97
C THR A 124 20.02 10.67 -8.49
N SER A 125 19.19 9.98 -7.72
CA SER A 125 19.15 10.08 -6.27
C SER A 125 19.26 8.67 -5.68
N ILE A 126 20.06 8.53 -4.64
CA ILE A 126 20.23 7.28 -3.87
C ILE A 126 20.01 7.62 -2.41
N GLU A 127 19.28 6.79 -1.71
CA GLU A 127 19.07 6.92 -0.28
C GLU A 127 19.36 5.58 0.40
N LEU A 128 20.11 5.65 1.50
CA LEU A 128 20.42 4.52 2.37
C LEU A 128 20.03 4.90 3.80
N ILE A 129 19.19 4.10 4.43
CA ILE A 129 18.71 4.33 5.79
C ILE A 129 18.96 3.07 6.61
N GLY A 130 19.55 3.27 7.79
CA GLY A 130 19.63 2.27 8.85
C GLY A 130 18.88 2.74 10.09
N GLY A 131 18.23 1.85 10.82
CA GLY A 131 17.42 2.19 11.99
C GLY A 131 17.39 1.09 13.04
N ASN A 132 16.60 1.33 14.08
CA ASN A 132 16.27 0.32 15.07
C ASN A 132 15.49 -0.84 14.44
N LEU A 133 15.27 -1.92 15.17
CA LEU A 133 14.64 -3.16 14.66
C LEU A 133 15.33 -3.66 13.41
N SER A 134 16.65 -3.66 13.37
CA SER A 134 17.47 -4.10 12.24
C SER A 134 17.06 -3.48 10.90
N THR A 135 16.38 -2.34 10.94
CA THR A 135 15.82 -1.72 9.75
C THR A 135 16.92 -1.26 8.80
N LEU A 136 16.81 -1.70 7.55
CA LEU A 136 17.63 -1.26 6.43
C LEU A 136 16.72 -0.90 5.25
N SER A 137 16.93 0.27 4.67
CA SER A 137 16.28 0.68 3.43
C SER A 137 17.30 1.21 2.43
N ALA A 138 17.18 0.78 1.18
CA ALA A 138 17.97 1.30 0.06
C ALA A 138 16.99 1.69 -1.06
N ALA A 139 17.11 2.91 -1.55
CA ALA A 139 16.28 3.42 -2.63
C ALA A 139 17.12 4.10 -3.70
N LEU A 140 16.68 3.95 -4.95
CA LEU A 140 17.28 4.57 -6.14
C LEU A 140 16.17 5.20 -6.97
N ARG A 141 16.39 6.42 -7.41
CA ARG A 141 15.65 7.07 -8.48
C ARG A 141 16.62 7.55 -9.53
N HIS A 142 16.40 7.19 -10.79
CA HIS A 142 17.12 7.75 -11.93
C HIS A 142 16.12 8.30 -12.94
N ALA A 143 16.34 9.54 -13.39
CA ALA A 143 15.49 10.18 -14.37
C ALA A 143 16.34 10.91 -15.42
N TYR A 144 15.91 10.81 -16.66
CA TYR A 144 16.47 11.46 -17.81
C TYR A 144 15.44 12.37 -18.48
N SER A 145 15.89 13.48 -18.99
CA SER A 145 15.12 14.36 -19.87
C SER A 145 15.99 14.80 -21.04
N ASN A 146 15.41 14.86 -22.23
CA ASN A 146 16.13 15.45 -23.35
C ASN A 146 16.19 16.99 -23.21
N ASP A 147 17.12 17.64 -23.93
CA ASP A 147 17.36 19.09 -23.85
C ASP A 147 16.13 19.92 -24.18
N LYS A 148 15.27 19.41 -25.08
CA LYS A 148 14.01 20.08 -25.51
C LYS A 148 12.88 19.89 -24.50
N LYS A 149 13.07 19.11 -23.44
CA LYS A 149 12.04 18.75 -22.47
C LYS A 149 10.75 18.17 -23.07
N THR A 150 10.90 17.46 -24.20
CA THR A 150 9.79 16.83 -24.93
C THR A 150 9.67 15.34 -24.63
N PHE A 151 10.72 14.73 -24.10
CA PHE A 151 10.79 13.32 -23.75
C PHE A 151 11.60 13.13 -22.47
N GLY A 152 11.11 12.29 -21.61
CA GLY A 152 11.82 11.85 -20.41
C GLY A 152 11.45 10.41 -20.04
N PHE A 153 12.33 9.80 -19.27
CA PHE A 153 12.01 8.56 -18.59
C PHE A 153 12.54 8.56 -17.18
N LYS A 154 11.92 7.80 -16.30
CA LYS A 154 12.48 7.53 -14.97
C LYS A 154 12.27 6.07 -14.59
N VAL A 155 13.16 5.61 -13.73
CA VAL A 155 13.09 4.33 -13.05
C VAL A 155 13.29 4.55 -11.55
N ASN A 156 12.52 3.83 -10.74
CA ASN A 156 12.66 3.82 -9.30
C ASN A 156 12.75 2.38 -8.82
N ALA A 157 13.57 2.16 -7.80
CA ALA A 157 13.64 0.90 -7.09
C ALA A 157 13.87 1.17 -5.60
N GLN A 158 13.26 0.37 -4.75
CA GLN A 158 13.48 0.41 -3.31
C GLN A 158 13.39 -0.99 -2.74
N TYR A 159 14.30 -1.30 -1.84
CA TYR A 159 14.25 -2.46 -0.97
C TYR A 159 14.30 -1.99 0.47
N LYS A 160 13.45 -2.56 1.30
CA LYS A 160 13.39 -2.29 2.75
C LYS A 160 13.18 -3.60 3.48
N ARG A 161 13.92 -3.79 4.58
CA ARG A 161 13.71 -4.90 5.51
C ARG A 161 13.89 -4.44 6.95
N GLY A 162 13.41 -5.22 7.88
CA GLY A 162 13.63 -4.99 9.31
C GLY A 162 12.88 -6.04 10.14
N ASP A 163 13.08 -5.96 11.45
CA ASP A 163 12.39 -6.83 12.40
C ASP A 163 11.01 -6.26 12.75
N GLU A 164 10.05 -7.13 12.99
CA GLU A 164 8.75 -6.78 13.53
C GLU A 164 8.83 -6.46 15.03
N PHE A 165 7.77 -5.83 15.55
CA PHE A 165 7.63 -5.63 16.98
C PHE A 165 7.54 -6.98 17.70
N SER A 166 8.26 -7.12 18.82
CA SER A 166 8.11 -8.29 19.67
C SER A 166 6.70 -8.31 20.27
N LEU A 167 6.01 -9.43 20.13
CA LEU A 167 4.73 -9.64 20.80
C LEU A 167 4.96 -9.90 22.31
N ASP A 168 3.93 -9.61 23.12
CA ASP A 168 3.92 -10.03 24.51
C ASP A 168 4.06 -11.56 24.60
N PRO A 169 5.00 -12.09 25.41
CA PRO A 169 5.25 -13.54 25.48
C PRO A 169 4.02 -14.35 25.91
N VAL A 170 3.12 -13.76 26.72
CA VAL A 170 1.91 -14.44 27.18
C VAL A 170 0.86 -14.52 26.08
N GLU A 171 0.67 -13.41 25.33
CA GLU A 171 -0.21 -13.41 24.18
C GLU A 171 0.30 -14.35 23.10
N ASN A 172 1.60 -14.31 22.80
CA ASN A 172 2.20 -15.20 21.82
C ASN A 172 2.02 -16.69 22.21
N ALA A 173 2.23 -17.05 23.46
CA ALA A 173 1.99 -18.42 23.92
C ALA A 173 0.52 -18.86 23.75
N GLY A 174 -0.41 -17.96 23.99
CA GLY A 174 -1.84 -18.20 23.76
C GLY A 174 -2.17 -18.46 22.28
N PHE A 175 -1.63 -17.67 21.36
CA PHE A 175 -1.78 -17.86 19.93
C PHE A 175 -1.15 -19.18 19.46
N LEU A 176 0.07 -19.47 19.88
CA LEU A 176 0.76 -20.71 19.57
C LEU A 176 -0.02 -21.95 20.04
N ALA A 177 -0.58 -21.91 21.25
CA ALA A 177 -1.41 -22.99 21.77
C ALA A 177 -2.65 -23.24 20.91
N GLN A 178 -3.31 -22.18 20.45
CA GLN A 178 -4.48 -22.27 19.55
C GLN A 178 -4.10 -22.83 18.19
N ILE A 179 -3.04 -22.35 17.57
CA ILE A 179 -2.55 -22.82 16.27
C ILE A 179 -2.11 -24.29 16.36
N ASN A 180 -1.37 -24.65 17.39
CA ASN A 180 -0.92 -26.02 17.61
C ASN A 180 -2.14 -26.95 17.79
N GLY A 181 -3.16 -26.52 18.52
CA GLY A 181 -4.41 -27.27 18.67
C GLY A 181 -5.14 -27.47 17.35
N ALA A 182 -5.26 -26.42 16.54
CA ALA A 182 -5.90 -26.48 15.24
C ALA A 182 -5.16 -27.36 14.25
N THR A 183 -3.82 -27.25 14.18
CA THR A 183 -3.00 -28.04 13.26
C THR A 183 -2.87 -29.51 13.67
N ALA A 184 -2.76 -29.82 14.97
CA ALA A 184 -2.60 -31.19 15.47
C ALA A 184 -3.88 -32.03 15.23
N ASN A 185 -5.07 -31.42 15.26
CA ASN A 185 -6.33 -32.11 15.14
C ASN A 185 -6.91 -32.09 13.72
N GLY A 186 -6.25 -31.44 12.78
CA GLY A 186 -6.81 -31.25 11.43
C GLY A 186 -8.16 -30.50 11.44
N ILE A 187 -8.50 -29.90 12.58
CA ILE A 187 -9.76 -29.22 12.77
C ILE A 187 -9.53 -27.73 12.56
N PHE A 188 -10.06 -27.24 11.49
CA PHE A 188 -10.28 -25.84 11.28
C PHE A 188 -11.34 -25.36 12.28
N GLN A 189 -10.95 -24.51 13.24
CA GLN A 189 -11.94 -23.78 14.02
C GLN A 189 -12.21 -22.45 13.36
N PRO A 190 -13.35 -22.27 12.70
CA PRO A 190 -13.75 -20.95 12.24
C PRO A 190 -13.88 -20.05 13.46
N VAL A 191 -13.20 -18.91 13.46
CA VAL A 191 -13.44 -17.85 14.43
C VAL A 191 -14.85 -17.34 14.20
N LEU A 192 -15.69 -17.60 15.19
CA LEU A 192 -17.11 -17.38 15.11
C LEU A 192 -17.44 -15.91 15.28
N ARG A 193 -18.18 -15.37 14.37
CA ARG A 193 -19.12 -14.29 14.71
C ARG A 193 -20.35 -14.94 15.34
N GLY A 194 -20.40 -14.86 16.69
CA GLY A 194 -21.52 -15.39 17.46
C GLY A 194 -21.58 -16.92 17.43
N ASN A 195 -21.74 -17.54 18.53
CA ASN A 195 -21.78 -18.95 18.92
C ASN A 195 -22.36 -19.98 17.91
N ARG A 196 -22.17 -19.86 16.63
CA ARG A 196 -22.61 -20.81 15.61
C ARG A 196 -21.50 -21.21 14.68
N ILE A 197 -21.04 -22.44 14.85
CA ILE A 197 -20.30 -23.17 13.83
C ILE A 197 -21.33 -23.66 12.83
N ASP A 198 -21.21 -23.24 11.58
CA ASP A 198 -21.94 -23.91 10.50
C ASP A 198 -21.05 -25.05 9.97
N PRO A 199 -21.31 -26.29 10.33
CA PRO A 199 -20.50 -27.43 9.90
C PRO A 199 -20.62 -27.72 8.40
N SER A 200 -21.58 -27.08 7.71
CA SER A 200 -21.73 -27.20 6.25
C SER A 200 -20.75 -26.30 5.48
N VAL A 201 -20.18 -25.31 6.13
CA VAL A 201 -19.11 -24.47 5.59
C VAL A 201 -17.77 -25.10 5.97
N VAL A 202 -17.47 -26.26 5.43
CA VAL A 202 -16.11 -26.77 5.44
C VAL A 202 -15.31 -25.88 4.50
N PRO A 203 -14.31 -25.13 4.99
CA PRO A 203 -13.52 -24.30 4.11
C PRO A 203 -12.84 -25.21 3.09
N SER A 204 -13.00 -24.93 1.81
CA SER A 204 -12.27 -25.56 0.73
C SER A 204 -10.77 -25.16 0.73
N THR A 205 -10.35 -24.30 1.63
CA THR A 205 -9.00 -23.83 1.82
C THR A 205 -8.25 -24.79 2.75
N PRO A 206 -7.10 -25.32 2.32
CA PRO A 206 -6.29 -26.17 3.17
C PRO A 206 -5.80 -25.39 4.40
N VAL A 207 -5.83 -26.06 5.54
CA VAL A 207 -5.21 -25.57 6.77
C VAL A 207 -3.70 -25.56 6.57
N LEU A 208 -3.03 -24.48 6.99
CA LEU A 208 -1.59 -24.38 6.93
C LEU A 208 -0.93 -25.38 7.90
N THR A 209 0.15 -25.98 7.47
CA THR A 209 0.99 -26.82 8.31
C THR A 209 1.80 -25.95 9.28
N ARG A 210 2.39 -26.58 10.32
CA ARG A 210 3.25 -25.89 11.26
C ARG A 210 4.41 -25.17 10.56
N SER A 211 5.07 -25.83 9.61
CA SER A 211 6.18 -25.28 8.84
C SER A 211 5.80 -24.11 7.92
N GLU A 212 4.52 -24.00 7.55
CA GLU A 212 4.04 -22.86 6.78
C GLU A 212 3.71 -21.66 7.68
N ILE A 213 3.38 -21.91 8.95
CA ILE A 213 3.05 -20.87 9.94
C ILE A 213 4.31 -20.37 10.65
N ASP A 214 5.29 -21.24 10.85
CA ASP A 214 6.54 -21.01 11.52
C ASP A 214 7.68 -21.49 10.61
N PRO A 215 7.97 -20.74 9.55
CA PRO A 215 8.88 -21.19 8.51
C PRO A 215 10.36 -21.18 8.94
N ASP A 216 10.73 -20.37 9.94
CA ASP A 216 12.08 -20.31 10.52
C ASP A 216 12.27 -21.28 11.70
N GLY A 217 11.18 -21.88 12.19
CA GLY A 217 11.23 -22.90 13.24
C GLY A 217 11.60 -22.35 14.62
N ASP A 218 11.49 -21.05 14.84
CA ASP A 218 11.84 -20.39 16.11
C ASP A 218 10.80 -20.59 17.22
N GLY A 219 9.68 -21.22 16.90
CA GLY A 219 8.57 -21.46 17.82
C GLY A 219 7.50 -20.36 17.80
N ASN A 220 7.71 -19.29 17.07
CA ASN A 220 6.72 -18.24 16.84
C ASN A 220 5.91 -18.55 15.59
N SER A 221 4.67 -18.11 15.56
CA SER A 221 3.77 -18.35 14.44
C SER A 221 3.75 -17.24 13.40
N TYR A 222 4.74 -16.38 13.38
CA TYR A 222 4.92 -15.31 12.41
C TYR A 222 6.40 -15.10 12.15
N LEU A 223 6.70 -14.61 10.97
CA LEU A 223 8.04 -14.14 10.69
C LEU A 223 8.30 -12.88 11.51
N ASN A 224 9.38 -12.90 12.28
CA ASN A 224 9.84 -11.74 13.04
C ASN A 224 10.42 -10.65 12.14
N GLU A 225 10.36 -10.84 10.83
CA GLU A 225 10.96 -9.97 9.84
C GLU A 225 9.92 -9.53 8.80
N TYR A 226 10.12 -8.32 8.27
CA TYR A 226 9.39 -7.84 7.12
C TYR A 226 10.34 -7.47 5.98
N GLU A 227 9.85 -7.64 4.76
CA GLU A 227 10.51 -7.19 3.55
C GLU A 227 9.54 -6.44 2.65
N THR A 228 10.05 -5.43 1.96
CA THR A 228 9.34 -4.73 0.89
C THR A 228 10.27 -4.45 -0.27
N PHE A 229 9.76 -4.66 -1.46
CA PHE A 229 10.42 -4.31 -2.71
C PHE A 229 9.45 -3.55 -3.60
N LEU A 230 9.92 -2.50 -4.23
CA LEU A 230 9.22 -1.83 -5.32
C LEU A 230 10.16 -1.56 -6.47
N ALA A 231 9.62 -1.66 -7.68
CA ALA A 231 10.27 -1.16 -8.88
C ALA A 231 9.21 -0.61 -9.83
N ASN A 232 9.47 0.55 -10.41
CA ASN A 232 8.59 1.13 -11.42
C ASN A 232 9.38 1.91 -12.47
N ALA A 233 8.74 2.10 -13.64
CA ALA A 233 9.28 2.89 -14.71
C ALA A 233 8.18 3.78 -15.32
N HIS A 234 8.58 4.97 -15.76
CA HIS A 234 7.70 5.94 -16.41
C HIS A 234 8.36 6.43 -17.71
N LEU A 235 7.58 6.54 -18.74
CA LEU A 235 7.91 7.21 -20.00
C LEU A 235 7.02 8.44 -20.11
N GLU A 236 7.62 9.59 -20.33
CA GLU A 236 6.93 10.87 -20.42
C GLU A 236 7.18 11.50 -21.79
N PHE A 237 6.12 11.97 -22.41
CA PHE A 237 6.17 12.66 -23.69
C PHE A 237 5.37 13.95 -23.62
N ARG A 238 6.03 15.07 -23.87
CA ARG A 238 5.48 16.43 -23.83
C ARG A 238 5.77 17.14 -25.16
N PRO A 239 4.94 16.94 -26.18
CA PRO A 239 5.17 17.55 -27.50
C PRO A 239 5.05 19.07 -27.48
N ASN A 240 4.29 19.63 -26.53
CA ASN A 240 4.12 21.07 -26.28
C ASN A 240 3.69 21.31 -24.83
N ASP A 241 3.63 22.58 -24.41
CA ASP A 241 3.34 22.96 -23.01
C ASP A 241 1.92 22.57 -22.54
N ASN A 242 1.00 22.32 -23.46
CA ASN A 242 -0.38 22.00 -23.16
C ASN A 242 -0.69 20.50 -23.22
N THR A 243 0.28 19.66 -23.64
CA THR A 243 0.05 18.24 -23.84
C THR A 243 1.13 17.41 -23.13
N ASP A 244 0.69 16.58 -22.19
CA ASP A 244 1.51 15.57 -21.53
C ASP A 244 0.91 14.17 -21.80
N PHE A 245 1.75 13.22 -22.19
CA PHE A 245 1.42 11.80 -22.20
C PHE A 245 2.39 11.05 -21.28
N VAL A 246 1.85 10.17 -20.43
CA VAL A 246 2.65 9.36 -19.50
C VAL A 246 2.21 7.90 -19.61
N LEU A 247 3.18 7.02 -19.84
CA LEU A 247 3.03 5.58 -19.71
C LEU A 247 3.89 5.11 -18.55
N SER A 248 3.29 4.41 -17.61
CA SER A 248 4.00 3.94 -16.41
C SER A 248 3.54 2.56 -15.99
N GLY A 249 4.40 1.87 -15.25
CA GLY A 249 4.08 0.57 -14.70
C GLY A 249 5.10 0.13 -13.65
N GLY A 250 4.71 -0.83 -12.84
CA GLY A 250 5.58 -1.29 -11.78
C GLY A 250 5.07 -2.53 -11.06
N ILE A 251 5.92 -2.98 -10.15
CA ILE A 251 5.68 -4.08 -9.24
C ILE A 251 5.98 -3.62 -7.82
N ASN A 252 5.14 -4.02 -6.89
CA ASN A 252 5.38 -3.89 -5.46
C ASN A 252 5.24 -5.27 -4.84
N SER A 253 6.18 -5.65 -4.01
CA SER A 253 6.15 -6.91 -3.27
C SER A 253 6.43 -6.58 -1.81
N GLY A 254 5.72 -7.21 -0.89
CA GLY A 254 5.99 -7.00 0.51
C GLY A 254 5.17 -7.90 1.41
N ASN A 255 5.59 -7.90 2.65
CA ASN A 255 4.95 -8.64 3.71
C ASN A 255 4.89 -7.82 5.00
N GLY A 256 4.05 -8.25 5.92
CA GLY A 256 3.95 -7.66 7.25
C GLY A 256 2.86 -8.30 8.09
N LEU A 257 2.96 -8.07 9.38
CA LEU A 257 1.89 -8.39 10.30
C LEU A 257 0.71 -7.45 10.08
N ILE A 258 -0.47 -8.00 10.13
CA ILE A 258 -1.73 -7.27 10.07
C ILE A 258 -2.59 -7.65 11.27
N ASN A 259 -3.33 -6.69 11.79
CA ASN A 259 -4.35 -6.94 12.80
C ASN A 259 -5.73 -6.77 12.17
N GLN A 260 -6.51 -7.83 12.19
CA GLN A 260 -7.85 -7.84 11.66
C GLN A 260 -8.87 -8.09 12.79
N ALA A 261 -10.15 -7.91 12.49
CA ALA A 261 -11.21 -8.19 13.47
C ALA A 261 -11.20 -9.64 13.97
N GLN A 262 -10.62 -10.55 13.19
CA GLN A 262 -10.44 -11.97 13.52
C GLN A 262 -9.11 -12.25 14.26
N GLY A 263 -8.35 -11.22 14.60
CA GLY A 263 -7.05 -11.33 15.25
C GLY A 263 -5.87 -11.06 14.30
N PRO A 264 -4.65 -11.25 14.80
CA PRO A 264 -3.45 -11.03 14.03
C PRO A 264 -3.32 -12.03 12.88
N GLY A 265 -2.66 -11.60 11.83
CA GLY A 265 -2.35 -12.40 10.66
C GLY A 265 -1.07 -11.93 9.99
N TYR A 266 -0.63 -12.70 9.03
CA TYR A 266 0.49 -12.38 8.17
C TYR A 266 -0.02 -12.16 6.74
N ALA A 267 0.33 -11.04 6.15
CA ALA A 267 -0.01 -10.73 4.78
C ALA A 267 1.24 -10.54 3.95
N ALA A 268 1.34 -11.29 2.88
CA ALA A 268 2.29 -11.03 1.81
C ALA A 268 1.54 -10.89 0.49
N GLY A 269 2.08 -10.11 -0.42
CA GLY A 269 1.45 -9.91 -1.71
C GLY A 269 2.40 -9.30 -2.72
N ASN A 270 2.12 -9.62 -3.99
CA ASN A 270 2.72 -8.96 -5.13
C ASN A 270 1.63 -8.16 -5.83
N ASP A 271 1.87 -6.87 -6.01
CA ASP A 271 0.99 -5.98 -6.74
C ASP A 271 1.69 -5.56 -8.04
N TYR A 272 0.95 -5.68 -9.13
CA TYR A 272 1.38 -5.29 -10.47
C TYR A 272 0.46 -4.19 -10.96
N TRP A 273 1.00 -3.19 -11.60
CA TRP A 273 0.19 -2.13 -12.13
C TRP A 273 0.74 -1.55 -13.42
N GLY A 274 -0.16 -0.99 -14.20
CA GLY A 274 0.15 -0.22 -15.41
C GLY A 274 -0.81 0.94 -15.56
N GLN A 275 -0.36 2.06 -16.11
CA GLN A 275 -1.16 3.25 -16.34
C GLN A 275 -0.75 3.95 -17.63
N ALA A 276 -1.74 4.38 -18.41
CA ALA A 276 -1.57 5.35 -19.47
C ALA A 276 -2.41 6.58 -19.16
N ARG A 277 -1.81 7.77 -19.27
CA ARG A 277 -2.44 9.04 -18.94
C ARG A 277 -2.12 10.08 -20.01
N ILE A 278 -3.11 10.87 -20.38
CA ILE A 278 -2.99 12.01 -21.29
C ILE A 278 -3.66 13.24 -20.69
N ARG A 279 -3.02 14.37 -20.84
CA ARG A 279 -3.62 15.69 -20.63
C ARG A 279 -3.33 16.54 -21.86
N SER A 280 -4.34 17.19 -22.42
CA SER A 280 -4.18 18.08 -23.58
C SER A 280 -5.24 19.19 -23.52
N GLY A 281 -4.79 20.42 -23.25
CA GLY A 281 -5.71 21.53 -22.99
C GLY A 281 -6.65 21.23 -21.82
N GLY A 282 -7.95 21.37 -22.03
CA GLY A 282 -8.99 21.02 -21.05
C GLY A 282 -9.28 19.52 -20.95
N PHE A 283 -8.70 18.68 -21.80
CA PHE A 283 -8.94 17.23 -21.79
C PHE A 283 -7.98 16.51 -20.86
N PHE A 284 -8.52 15.61 -20.02
CA PHE A 284 -7.79 14.64 -19.23
C PHE A 284 -8.35 13.24 -19.47
N GLY A 285 -7.48 12.28 -19.70
CA GLY A 285 -7.84 10.88 -19.85
C GLY A 285 -6.82 9.96 -19.20
N GLN A 286 -7.30 8.90 -18.56
CA GLN A 286 -6.42 7.84 -18.06
C GLN A 286 -7.08 6.48 -18.12
N VAL A 287 -6.24 5.46 -18.19
CA VAL A 287 -6.57 4.05 -17.94
C VAL A 287 -5.52 3.49 -17.02
N SER A 288 -5.93 2.80 -15.96
CA SER A 288 -5.03 2.11 -15.04
C SER A 288 -5.50 0.69 -14.79
N TYR A 289 -4.55 -0.22 -14.72
CA TYR A 289 -4.72 -1.62 -14.36
C TYR A 289 -3.96 -1.91 -13.07
N ASN A 290 -4.63 -2.54 -12.12
CA ASN A 290 -4.02 -3.01 -10.88
C ASN A 290 -4.33 -4.49 -10.72
N ALA A 291 -3.36 -5.28 -10.32
CA ALA A 291 -3.53 -6.70 -10.01
C ALA A 291 -2.78 -7.06 -8.74
N ASN A 292 -3.38 -7.91 -7.93
CA ASN A 292 -2.80 -8.44 -6.69
C ASN A 292 -2.70 -9.96 -6.78
N ASP A 293 -1.59 -10.53 -6.32
CA ASP A 293 -1.34 -11.96 -6.20
C ASP A 293 -0.99 -12.33 -4.74
N GLY A 294 -1.90 -12.03 -3.84
CA GLY A 294 -1.78 -12.40 -2.43
C GLY A 294 -2.38 -13.78 -2.13
N GLY A 295 -1.79 -14.50 -1.17
CA GLY A 295 -2.23 -15.84 -0.78
C GLY A 295 -1.71 -16.97 -1.69
N SER A 296 -0.82 -16.67 -2.64
CA SER A 296 -0.08 -17.67 -3.42
C SER A 296 1.03 -18.32 -2.59
N GLU A 297 1.68 -19.36 -3.11
CA GLU A 297 2.83 -20.01 -2.45
C GLU A 297 3.99 -19.04 -2.22
N ASN A 298 4.19 -18.10 -3.14
CA ASN A 298 5.26 -17.10 -3.07
C ASN A 298 4.87 -15.82 -2.33
N ALA A 299 3.59 -15.66 -1.98
CA ALA A 299 3.06 -14.48 -1.31
C ALA A 299 1.94 -14.92 -0.36
N PRO A 300 2.25 -15.65 0.72
CA PRO A 300 1.26 -16.21 1.62
C PRO A 300 0.48 -15.12 2.35
N PHE A 301 -0.83 -15.35 2.51
CA PHE A 301 -1.70 -14.52 3.32
C PHE A 301 -2.54 -15.43 4.20
N TYR A 302 -2.40 -15.31 5.50
CA TYR A 302 -3.13 -16.16 6.45
C TYR A 302 -3.42 -15.44 7.78
N LEU A 303 -4.41 -15.96 8.48
CA LEU A 303 -4.76 -15.54 9.83
C LEU A 303 -4.26 -16.60 10.83
N TYR A 304 -3.56 -16.17 11.87
CA TYR A 304 -2.97 -17.07 12.85
C TYR A 304 -4.01 -17.90 13.62
N LEU A 305 -5.11 -17.27 14.05
CA LEU A 305 -6.13 -17.95 14.84
C LEU A 305 -6.85 -19.08 14.11
N THR A 306 -6.93 -19.00 12.79
CA THR A 306 -7.64 -19.98 11.96
C THR A 306 -6.73 -20.88 11.17
N ALA A 307 -5.42 -20.56 11.10
CA ALA A 307 -4.46 -21.15 10.21
C ALA A 307 -4.96 -21.23 8.74
N GLN A 308 -5.85 -20.30 8.37
CA GLN A 308 -6.50 -20.29 7.07
C GLN A 308 -5.70 -19.43 6.09
N ARG A 309 -5.34 -20.02 4.96
CA ARG A 309 -4.79 -19.26 3.83
C ARG A 309 -5.92 -18.45 3.16
N ILE A 310 -5.67 -17.17 2.98
CA ILE A 310 -6.58 -16.27 2.28
C ILE A 310 -6.00 -16.00 0.89
N ILE A 311 -6.76 -16.29 -0.15
CA ILE A 311 -6.37 -16.02 -1.53
C ILE A 311 -6.99 -14.69 -1.95
N THR A 312 -6.13 -13.71 -2.27
CA THR A 312 -6.55 -12.35 -2.65
C THR A 312 -6.21 -12.02 -4.10
N LYS A 313 -6.14 -13.04 -4.96
CA LYS A 313 -5.83 -12.84 -6.37
C LYS A 313 -6.97 -12.13 -7.09
N ARG A 314 -6.80 -10.85 -7.38
CA ARG A 314 -7.79 -10.00 -8.06
C ARG A 314 -7.11 -8.97 -8.95
N SER A 315 -7.88 -8.44 -9.89
CA SER A 315 -7.45 -7.31 -10.71
C SER A 315 -8.60 -6.32 -10.92
N SER A 316 -8.25 -5.07 -11.16
CA SER A 316 -9.16 -3.99 -11.57
C SER A 316 -8.62 -3.25 -12.77
N LEU A 317 -9.54 -2.76 -13.59
CA LEU A 317 -9.27 -1.84 -14.69
C LEU A 317 -10.13 -0.61 -14.45
N ASP A 318 -9.48 0.53 -14.27
CA ASP A 318 -10.14 1.81 -14.04
C ASP A 318 -9.86 2.75 -15.20
N SER A 319 -10.88 3.51 -15.60
CA SER A 319 -10.74 4.52 -16.64
C SER A 319 -11.43 5.81 -16.23
N GLN A 320 -10.82 6.94 -16.56
CA GLN A 320 -11.35 8.26 -16.31
C GLN A 320 -11.19 9.13 -17.55
N LEU A 321 -12.25 9.84 -17.88
CA LEU A 321 -12.24 10.86 -18.91
C LEU A 321 -12.90 12.13 -18.33
N GLN A 322 -12.24 13.24 -18.53
CA GLN A 322 -12.72 14.54 -18.06
C GLN A 322 -12.42 15.61 -19.10
N TYR A 323 -13.34 16.53 -19.25
CA TYR A 323 -13.13 17.73 -20.05
C TYR A 323 -13.55 18.97 -19.24
N SER A 324 -12.66 19.96 -19.17
CA SER A 324 -12.95 21.25 -18.53
C SER A 324 -13.15 22.30 -19.62
N PHE A 325 -14.27 22.99 -19.56
CA PHE A 325 -14.59 24.15 -20.41
C PHE A 325 -14.16 25.43 -19.68
N ASP A 326 -13.45 26.29 -20.38
CA ASP A 326 -13.15 27.67 -19.94
C ASP A 326 -14.37 28.59 -20.19
#